data_d6247ab09e1852712721463662f63639
#
_entry.id   d6247ab09e1852712721463662f63639
#
_cell.length_a   1.000
_cell.length_b   1.000
_cell.length_c   1.000
_cell.angle_alpha   90.00
_cell.angle_beta   90.00
_cell.angle_gamma   90.00
#
_symmetry.space_group_name_H-M   'P 1'
#
loop_
_entity.id
_entity.type
_entity.pdbx_description
1 polymer ?
#
loop_
_entity_poly.entity_id
_entity_poly.type
_entity_poly.pdbx_seq_one_letter_code
_entity_poly.pdbx_strand_id
1 'polypeptide(L)'
;IFVEVEESFLNKNNLVEGTMKLVDEVFIMELLKDLNISKTYAGGSVANTLSTISKLGGKCAFIGSRKNDKYGNLFSNSMEQEKIDLLNKENAEGKASSLCLVLVTPNGERTMCTYLGASTNLNNDNLELSSLTKSNIIYLEGYLFDLPEAKDIFYEVVDKAKENNYQVALSLSDPFCVTRHKEDFIN
;
A
#
# COMPACT_ATOMS: atom_id res chain seq x y z
N ILE A 1 -1.95 9.61 6.20
CA ILE A 1 -2.00 10.86 6.98
C ILE A 1 -3.37 11.47 6.78
N PHE A 2 -4.08 11.80 7.87
CA PHE A 2 -5.38 12.46 7.82
C PHE A 2 -5.25 13.90 8.32
N VAL A 3 -5.82 14.84 7.57
CA VAL A 3 -5.82 16.27 7.92
C VAL A 3 -7.15 16.89 7.52
N GLU A 4 -7.74 17.67 8.42
CA GLU A 4 -8.90 18.49 8.12
C GLU A 4 -8.44 19.79 7.42
N VAL A 5 -9.11 20.14 6.35
CA VAL A 5 -8.79 21.33 5.53
C VAL A 5 -10.06 22.03 5.05
N GLU A 6 -9.95 23.33 4.78
CA GLU A 6 -10.99 24.08 4.10
C GLU A 6 -10.93 23.86 2.58
N GLU A 7 -12.06 24.03 1.88
CA GLU A 7 -12.12 23.94 0.41
C GLU A 7 -11.12 24.89 -0.28
N SER A 8 -10.82 26.05 0.32
CA SER A 8 -9.84 27.00 -0.17
C SER A 8 -8.44 26.40 -0.28
N PHE A 9 -8.09 25.44 0.61
CA PHE A 9 -6.82 24.72 0.53
C PHE A 9 -6.77 23.81 -0.70
N LEU A 10 -7.86 23.10 -1.03
CA LEU A 10 -7.95 22.27 -2.23
C LEU A 10 -7.79 23.11 -3.49
N ASN A 11 -8.53 24.23 -3.56
CA ASN A 11 -8.48 25.16 -4.70
C ASN A 11 -7.08 25.75 -4.90
N LYS A 12 -6.40 26.20 -3.83
CA LYS A 12 -5.01 26.71 -3.86
C LYS A 12 -4.04 25.71 -4.48
N ASN A 13 -4.26 24.41 -4.24
CA ASN A 13 -3.36 23.33 -4.66
C ASN A 13 -3.85 22.59 -5.93
N ASN A 14 -4.87 23.11 -6.63
CA ASN A 14 -5.45 22.50 -7.82
C ASN A 14 -5.86 21.01 -7.59
N LEU A 15 -6.55 20.78 -6.47
CA LEU A 15 -7.10 19.48 -6.10
C LEU A 15 -8.61 19.49 -6.29
N VAL A 16 -9.15 18.42 -6.86
CA VAL A 16 -10.59 18.22 -7.06
C VAL A 16 -11.13 17.46 -5.87
N GLU A 17 -12.09 18.05 -5.17
CA GLU A 17 -12.72 17.44 -3.99
C GLU A 17 -13.28 16.05 -4.29
N GLY A 18 -13.16 15.14 -3.34
CA GLY A 18 -13.69 13.78 -3.44
C GLY A 18 -12.94 12.84 -4.39
N THR A 19 -11.79 13.29 -4.94
CA THR A 19 -11.00 12.47 -5.88
C THR A 19 -9.65 12.02 -5.32
N MET A 20 -9.03 11.05 -5.99
CA MET A 20 -7.65 10.65 -5.73
C MET A 20 -6.75 11.13 -6.86
N LYS A 21 -5.63 11.76 -6.49
CA LYS A 21 -4.58 12.22 -7.39
C LYS A 21 -3.26 11.56 -7.05
N LEU A 22 -2.63 10.91 -8.04
CA LEU A 22 -1.25 10.49 -7.91
C LEU A 22 -0.33 11.71 -8.00
N VAL A 23 0.62 11.79 -7.09
CA VAL A 23 1.55 12.92 -6.96
C VAL A 23 2.98 12.42 -6.81
N ASP A 24 3.94 13.29 -7.10
CA ASP A 24 5.35 13.03 -6.83
C ASP A 24 5.74 13.39 -5.39
N GLU A 25 6.99 13.06 -5.03
CA GLU A 25 7.52 13.28 -3.69
C GLU A 25 7.60 14.77 -3.36
N VAL A 26 7.98 15.61 -4.32
CA VAL A 26 8.11 17.05 -4.12
C VAL A 26 6.77 17.66 -3.76
N PHE A 27 5.74 17.36 -4.56
CA PHE A 27 4.39 17.88 -4.35
C PHE A 27 3.81 17.49 -2.99
N ILE A 28 3.90 16.19 -2.61
CA ILE A 28 3.33 15.76 -1.32
C ILE A 28 4.10 16.33 -0.14
N MET A 29 5.41 16.48 -0.24
CA MET A 29 6.22 17.08 0.81
C MET A 29 5.98 18.59 0.96
N GLU A 30 5.65 19.30 -0.12
CA GLU A 30 5.23 20.70 -0.08
C GLU A 30 3.88 20.85 0.62
N LEU A 31 2.90 20.01 0.27
CA LEU A 31 1.60 20.04 0.96
C LEU A 31 1.75 19.81 2.47
N LEU A 32 2.61 18.89 2.88
CA LEU A 32 2.82 18.56 4.28
C LEU A 32 3.43 19.69 5.10
N LYS A 33 4.16 20.64 4.46
CA LYS A 33 4.70 21.83 5.17
C LYS A 33 3.62 22.80 5.64
N ASP A 34 2.55 22.91 4.88
CA ASP A 34 1.45 23.84 5.14
C ASP A 34 0.36 23.22 6.04
N LEU A 35 0.51 21.96 6.45
CA LEU A 35 -0.53 21.22 7.15
C LEU A 35 -0.15 20.88 8.59
N ASN A 36 -1.11 21.03 9.48
CA ASN A 36 -0.99 20.54 10.85
C ASN A 36 -1.47 19.09 10.90
N ILE A 37 -0.52 18.14 10.89
CA ILE A 37 -0.81 16.70 10.85
C ILE A 37 -1.49 16.27 12.15
N SER A 38 -2.77 15.93 12.08
CA SER A 38 -3.55 15.48 13.23
C SER A 38 -3.29 14.00 13.55
N LYS A 39 -3.26 13.14 12.54
CA LYS A 39 -3.11 11.68 12.73
C LYS A 39 -2.37 11.03 11.56
N THR A 40 -1.53 10.06 11.91
CA THR A 40 -0.83 9.21 10.95
C THR A 40 -1.09 7.76 11.31
N TYR A 41 -1.50 6.97 10.33
CA TYR A 41 -1.75 5.53 10.48
C TYR A 41 -0.99 4.77 9.40
N ALA A 42 -0.63 3.52 9.68
CA ALA A 42 -0.35 2.58 8.61
C ALA A 42 -1.57 2.47 7.70
N GLY A 43 -1.36 2.37 6.40
CA GLY A 43 -2.43 2.35 5.41
C GLY A 43 -2.10 1.41 4.25
N GLY A 44 -3.02 1.36 3.32
CA GLY A 44 -3.01 0.42 2.19
C GLY A 44 -4.07 -0.67 2.41
N SER A 45 -4.72 -1.11 1.33
CA SER A 45 -5.83 -2.06 1.37
C SER A 45 -5.45 -3.39 2.00
N VAL A 46 -4.27 -3.94 1.65
CA VAL A 46 -3.75 -5.18 2.25
C VAL A 46 -3.47 -5.01 3.73
N ALA A 47 -2.76 -3.94 4.12
CA ALA A 47 -2.44 -3.69 5.53
C ALA A 47 -3.70 -3.54 6.38
N ASN A 48 -4.73 -2.84 5.89
CA ASN A 48 -6.02 -2.69 6.56
C ASN A 48 -6.76 -4.03 6.69
N THR A 49 -6.69 -4.88 5.66
CA THR A 49 -7.25 -6.24 5.67
C THR A 49 -6.57 -7.09 6.75
N LEU A 50 -5.24 -7.11 6.77
CA LEU A 50 -4.47 -7.88 7.74
C LEU A 50 -4.67 -7.38 9.17
N SER A 51 -4.75 -6.05 9.37
CA SER A 51 -5.10 -5.43 10.65
C SER A 51 -6.44 -5.97 11.18
N THR A 52 -7.44 -6.05 10.31
CA THR A 52 -8.75 -6.58 10.67
C THR A 52 -8.68 -8.07 11.04
N ILE A 53 -8.00 -8.88 10.22
CA ILE A 53 -7.83 -10.31 10.46
C ILE A 53 -7.08 -10.56 11.77
N SER A 54 -6.00 -9.81 12.04
CA SER A 54 -5.24 -9.92 13.27
C SER A 54 -6.10 -9.62 14.51
N LYS A 55 -6.92 -8.56 14.45
CA LYS A 55 -7.86 -8.21 15.55
C LYS A 55 -8.92 -9.28 15.78
N LEU A 56 -9.25 -10.07 14.78
CA LEU A 56 -10.14 -11.22 14.87
C LEU A 56 -9.41 -12.51 15.35
N GLY A 57 -8.12 -12.42 15.65
CA GLY A 57 -7.30 -13.53 16.17
C GLY A 57 -6.58 -14.35 15.08
N GLY A 58 -6.64 -13.92 13.83
CA GLY A 58 -5.86 -14.53 12.74
C GLY A 58 -4.38 -14.22 12.85
N LYS A 59 -3.52 -15.14 12.39
CA LYS A 59 -2.09 -14.90 12.27
C LYS A 59 -1.81 -14.35 10.86
N CYS A 60 -1.14 -13.21 10.80
CA CYS A 60 -0.92 -12.48 9.56
C CYS A 60 0.55 -12.16 9.36
N ALA A 61 0.95 -12.15 8.09
CA ALA A 61 2.24 -11.64 7.66
C ALA A 61 2.06 -10.73 6.44
N PHE A 62 2.93 -9.76 6.28
CA PHE A 62 2.90 -8.78 5.20
C PHE A 62 4.22 -8.76 4.45
N ILE A 63 4.12 -8.69 3.13
CA ILE A 63 5.24 -8.43 2.22
C ILE A 63 4.90 -7.17 1.43
N GLY A 64 5.80 -6.20 1.44
CA GLY A 64 5.63 -4.96 0.69
C GLY A 64 6.86 -4.07 0.80
N SER A 65 7.16 -3.33 -0.25
CA SER A 65 8.35 -2.51 -0.29
C SER A 65 8.17 -1.20 0.46
N ARG A 66 9.10 -0.88 1.34
CA ARG A 66 9.20 0.37 2.11
C ARG A 66 10.65 0.75 2.33
N LYS A 67 10.94 2.02 2.56
CA LYS A 67 12.28 2.51 2.86
C LYS A 67 12.51 2.58 4.38
N ASN A 68 13.76 2.47 4.80
CA ASN A 68 14.15 2.79 6.17
C ASN A 68 14.16 4.33 6.34
N ASP A 69 12.98 4.90 6.51
CA ASP A 69 12.73 6.32 6.75
C ASP A 69 11.62 6.50 7.79
N LYS A 70 11.30 7.77 8.09
CA LYS A 70 10.28 8.11 9.09
C LYS A 70 8.95 7.36 8.88
N TYR A 71 8.46 7.30 7.64
CA TYR A 71 7.15 6.73 7.35
C TYR A 71 7.20 5.20 7.21
N GLY A 72 8.29 4.65 6.69
CA GLY A 72 8.54 3.21 6.69
C GLY A 72 8.63 2.66 8.11
N ASN A 73 9.33 3.35 9.00
CA ASN A 73 9.44 2.98 10.42
C ASN A 73 8.09 3.09 11.14
N LEU A 74 7.29 4.11 10.85
CA LEU A 74 5.93 4.22 11.37
C LEU A 74 5.05 3.06 10.92
N PHE A 75 5.14 2.66 9.65
CA PHE A 75 4.43 1.52 9.12
C PHE A 75 4.86 0.22 9.82
N SER A 76 6.18 -0.03 9.90
CA SER A 76 6.73 -1.23 10.54
C SER A 76 6.28 -1.35 12.00
N ASN A 77 6.40 -0.28 12.77
CA ASN A 77 5.98 -0.25 14.17
C ASN A 77 4.46 -0.51 14.32
N SER A 78 3.66 0.02 13.40
CA SER A 78 2.21 -0.21 13.41
C SER A 78 1.86 -1.67 13.13
N MET A 79 2.52 -2.31 12.17
CA MET A 79 2.33 -3.74 11.88
C MET A 79 2.73 -4.60 13.08
N GLU A 80 3.86 -4.30 13.71
CA GLU A 80 4.33 -5.02 14.90
C GLU A 80 3.34 -4.91 16.07
N GLN A 81 2.83 -3.70 16.33
CA GLN A 81 1.82 -3.48 17.38
C GLN A 81 0.54 -4.27 17.13
N GLU A 82 0.18 -4.46 15.88
CA GLU A 82 -0.96 -5.27 15.46
C GLU A 82 -0.62 -6.78 15.31
N LYS A 83 0.59 -7.20 15.68
CA LYS A 83 1.08 -8.59 15.61
C LYS A 83 1.05 -9.16 14.20
N ILE A 84 1.38 -8.33 13.21
CA ILE A 84 1.53 -8.70 11.82
C ILE A 84 3.03 -8.80 11.51
N ASP A 85 3.48 -9.98 11.12
CA ASP A 85 4.88 -10.22 10.80
C ASP A 85 5.26 -9.55 9.48
N LEU A 86 6.37 -8.83 9.46
CA LEU A 86 6.95 -8.28 8.24
C LEU A 86 8.02 -9.24 7.71
N LEU A 87 7.77 -9.86 6.57
CA LEU A 87 8.62 -10.93 6.03
C LEU A 87 9.80 -10.40 5.18
N ASN A 88 9.80 -9.13 4.85
CA ASN A 88 10.91 -8.50 4.13
C ASN A 88 11.43 -7.26 4.88
N LYS A 89 12.73 -6.98 4.69
CA LYS A 89 13.39 -5.82 5.30
C LYS A 89 13.04 -4.53 4.56
N GLU A 90 13.26 -3.40 5.24
CA GLU A 90 13.21 -2.10 4.59
C GLU A 90 14.38 -1.91 3.61
N ASN A 91 14.13 -1.13 2.56
CA ASN A 91 15.17 -0.71 1.64
C ASN A 91 16.03 0.39 2.29
N ALA A 92 17.34 0.25 2.22
CA ALA A 92 18.27 1.28 2.72
C ALA A 92 18.30 2.51 1.81
N GLU A 93 18.14 2.31 0.51
CA GLU A 93 18.23 3.33 -0.53
C GLU A 93 16.98 3.37 -1.41
N GLY A 94 16.93 4.31 -2.34
CA GLY A 94 15.84 4.47 -3.30
C GLY A 94 14.78 5.48 -2.87
N LYS A 95 13.59 5.37 -3.46
CA LYS A 95 12.44 6.26 -3.22
C LYS A 95 12.01 6.22 -1.75
N ALA A 96 11.52 7.35 -1.23
CA ALA A 96 10.92 7.41 0.10
C ALA A 96 9.70 6.48 0.22
N SER A 97 9.38 6.09 1.44
CA SER A 97 8.17 5.29 1.72
C SER A 97 6.91 5.97 1.22
N SER A 98 5.97 5.17 0.77
CA SER A 98 4.69 5.62 0.21
C SER A 98 3.87 6.43 1.21
N LEU A 99 3.16 7.42 0.71
CA LEU A 99 2.26 8.26 1.51
C LEU A 99 0.93 8.46 0.80
N CYS A 100 -0.15 8.35 1.55
CA CYS A 100 -1.45 8.87 1.14
C CYS A 100 -1.86 9.98 2.12
N LEU A 101 -1.96 11.20 1.61
CA LEU A 101 -2.49 12.34 2.34
C LEU A 101 -4.00 12.42 2.07
N VAL A 102 -4.79 12.22 3.11
CA VAL A 102 -6.25 12.28 3.06
C VAL A 102 -6.69 13.61 3.65
N LEU A 103 -7.13 14.49 2.78
CA LEU A 103 -7.65 15.82 3.10
C LEU A 103 -9.16 15.72 3.27
N VAL A 104 -9.65 16.07 4.45
CA VAL A 104 -11.08 15.98 4.80
C VAL A 104 -11.65 17.37 4.91
N THR A 105 -12.63 17.68 4.08
CA THR A 105 -13.34 18.96 4.10
C THR A 105 -14.51 18.94 5.10
N PRO A 106 -15.06 20.12 5.51
CA PRO A 106 -16.12 20.19 6.53
C PRO A 106 -17.40 19.42 6.19
N ASN A 107 -17.68 19.18 4.91
CA ASN A 107 -18.78 18.35 4.44
C ASN A 107 -18.52 16.82 4.57
N GLY A 108 -17.30 16.42 5.02
CA GLY A 108 -16.89 15.05 5.22
C GLY A 108 -16.29 14.38 3.96
N GLU A 109 -16.17 15.09 2.85
CA GLU A 109 -15.55 14.57 1.63
C GLU A 109 -14.04 14.36 1.82
N ARG A 110 -13.50 13.31 1.18
CA ARG A 110 -12.10 12.92 1.26
C ARG A 110 -11.42 13.08 -0.07
N THR A 111 -10.44 13.98 -0.11
CA THR A 111 -9.57 14.15 -1.28
C THR A 111 -8.20 13.54 -0.96
N MET A 112 -7.72 12.67 -1.83
CA MET A 112 -6.51 11.91 -1.58
C MET A 112 -5.39 12.34 -2.52
N CYS A 113 -4.21 12.66 -1.96
CA CYS A 113 -2.96 12.81 -2.70
C CYS A 113 -2.06 11.62 -2.36
N THR A 114 -1.76 10.78 -3.36
CA THR A 114 -1.04 9.52 -3.16
C THR A 114 0.31 9.57 -3.85
N TYR A 115 1.37 9.48 -3.06
CA TYR A 115 2.74 9.23 -3.50
C TYR A 115 3.05 7.74 -3.33
N LEU A 116 3.27 7.03 -4.44
CA LEU A 116 3.50 5.59 -4.42
C LEU A 116 4.90 5.21 -3.91
N GLY A 117 5.90 6.06 -4.11
CA GLY A 117 7.23 5.92 -3.54
C GLY A 117 7.83 4.52 -3.64
N ALA A 118 8.37 4.05 -2.51
CA ALA A 118 9.02 2.75 -2.41
C ALA A 118 8.10 1.56 -2.70
N SER A 119 6.78 1.69 -2.62
CA SER A 119 5.87 0.57 -2.94
C SER A 119 6.00 0.11 -4.40
N THR A 120 6.52 0.97 -5.27
CA THR A 120 6.80 0.64 -6.67
C THR A 120 8.11 -0.16 -6.88
N ASN A 121 8.86 -0.44 -5.83
CA ASN A 121 10.16 -1.10 -5.90
C ASN A 121 10.10 -2.56 -5.40
N LEU A 122 8.92 -3.15 -5.34
CA LEU A 122 8.81 -4.58 -5.04
C LEU A 122 9.34 -5.37 -6.24
N ASN A 123 10.39 -6.15 -6.01
CA ASN A 123 11.05 -7.00 -7.00
C ASN A 123 11.54 -8.30 -6.35
N ASN A 124 12.03 -9.24 -7.15
CA ASN A 124 12.46 -10.55 -6.67
C ASN A 124 13.67 -10.48 -5.72
N ASP A 125 14.50 -9.45 -5.80
CA ASP A 125 15.68 -9.31 -4.95
C ASP A 125 15.32 -9.03 -3.48
N ASN A 126 14.16 -8.43 -3.25
CA ASN A 126 13.67 -8.13 -1.89
C ASN A 126 12.50 -9.00 -1.44
N LEU A 127 12.15 -10.02 -2.23
CA LEU A 127 11.08 -10.99 -1.94
C LEU A 127 11.69 -12.35 -1.57
N GLU A 128 11.61 -12.70 -0.30
CA GLU A 128 12.04 -14.03 0.16
C GLU A 128 10.86 -15.02 0.14
N LEU A 129 10.62 -15.66 -1.01
CA LEU A 129 9.51 -16.63 -1.19
C LEU A 129 9.61 -17.84 -0.25
N SER A 130 10.80 -18.18 0.24
CA SER A 130 11.02 -19.20 1.26
C SER A 130 10.26 -18.90 2.57
N SER A 131 9.96 -17.63 2.84
CA SER A 131 9.20 -17.19 4.02
C SER A 131 7.70 -17.56 3.94
N LEU A 132 7.18 -17.93 2.77
CA LEU A 132 5.79 -18.32 2.56
C LEU A 132 5.46 -19.75 3.06
N THR A 133 6.40 -20.48 3.62
CA THR A 133 6.29 -21.93 3.96
C THR A 133 5.26 -22.30 5.02
N LYS A 134 4.56 -21.33 5.63
CA LYS A 134 3.56 -21.58 6.69
C LYS A 134 2.22 -20.90 6.42
N SER A 135 1.98 -20.46 5.21
CA SER A 135 0.74 -19.77 4.86
C SER A 135 -0.38 -20.76 4.54
N ASN A 136 -1.61 -20.44 4.95
CA ASN A 136 -2.80 -21.15 4.52
C ASN A 136 -3.43 -20.46 3.31
N ILE A 137 -3.38 -19.13 3.30
CA ILE A 137 -3.93 -18.27 2.25
C ILE A 137 -2.88 -17.20 1.92
N ILE A 138 -2.63 -17.01 0.65
CA ILE A 138 -1.83 -15.88 0.14
C ILE A 138 -2.81 -14.89 -0.49
N TYR A 139 -2.80 -13.66 0.01
CA TYR A 139 -3.66 -12.59 -0.49
C TYR A 139 -2.85 -11.63 -1.35
N LEU A 140 -3.26 -11.47 -2.59
CA LEU A 140 -2.61 -10.66 -3.61
C LEU A 140 -3.45 -9.42 -3.94
N GLU A 141 -2.78 -8.30 -4.20
CA GLU A 141 -3.43 -7.03 -4.53
C GLU A 141 -3.24 -6.70 -6.01
N GLY A 142 -4.33 -6.49 -6.72
CA GLY A 142 -4.33 -6.24 -8.16
C GLY A 142 -3.54 -5.00 -8.59
N TYR A 143 -3.38 -4.01 -7.73
CA TYR A 143 -2.51 -2.85 -8.02
C TYR A 143 -1.06 -3.22 -8.36
N LEU A 144 -0.58 -4.41 -7.96
CA LEU A 144 0.74 -4.89 -8.35
C LEU A 144 0.88 -5.07 -9.87
N PHE A 145 -0.21 -5.29 -10.58
CA PHE A 145 -0.20 -5.39 -12.05
C PHE A 145 0.17 -4.08 -12.76
N ASP A 146 0.08 -2.93 -12.08
CA ASP A 146 0.58 -1.65 -12.62
C ASP A 146 2.12 -1.59 -12.73
N LEU A 147 2.81 -2.56 -12.11
CA LEU A 147 4.27 -2.69 -12.12
C LEU A 147 4.67 -3.93 -12.93
N PRO A 148 5.35 -3.79 -14.08
CA PRO A 148 5.73 -4.93 -14.92
C PRO A 148 6.50 -6.03 -14.15
N GLU A 149 7.47 -5.62 -13.33
CA GLU A 149 8.28 -6.53 -12.51
C GLU A 149 7.45 -7.26 -11.43
N ALA A 150 6.40 -6.64 -10.93
CA ALA A 150 5.53 -7.25 -9.93
C ALA A 150 4.57 -8.30 -10.53
N LYS A 151 4.30 -8.27 -11.83
CA LYS A 151 3.56 -9.36 -12.51
C LYS A 151 4.32 -10.68 -12.42
N ASP A 152 5.62 -10.66 -12.65
CA ASP A 152 6.47 -11.87 -12.55
C ASP A 152 6.42 -12.44 -11.13
N ILE A 153 6.52 -11.58 -10.11
CA ILE A 153 6.36 -11.96 -8.71
C ILE A 153 4.99 -12.62 -8.47
N PHE A 154 3.95 -12.08 -9.09
CA PHE A 154 2.59 -12.60 -8.94
C PHE A 154 2.51 -14.06 -9.40
N TYR A 155 3.03 -14.36 -10.60
CA TYR A 155 3.05 -15.72 -11.15
C TYR A 155 3.92 -16.66 -10.30
N GLU A 156 5.11 -16.22 -9.86
CA GLU A 156 5.97 -17.02 -8.98
C GLU A 156 5.28 -17.35 -7.65
N VAL A 157 4.58 -16.38 -7.05
CA VAL A 157 3.82 -16.59 -5.80
C VAL A 157 2.68 -17.57 -6.00
N VAL A 158 1.96 -17.49 -7.13
CA VAL A 158 0.87 -18.41 -7.46
C VAL A 158 1.40 -19.84 -7.67
N ASP A 159 2.50 -20.00 -8.38
CA ASP A 159 3.11 -21.30 -8.60
C ASP A 159 3.62 -21.90 -7.29
N LYS A 160 4.26 -21.08 -6.45
CA LYS A 160 4.67 -21.50 -5.11
C LYS A 160 3.49 -21.92 -4.21
N ALA A 161 2.38 -21.19 -4.32
CA ALA A 161 1.15 -21.56 -3.62
C ALA A 161 0.61 -22.93 -4.07
N LYS A 162 0.60 -23.19 -5.37
CA LYS A 162 0.17 -24.49 -5.94
C LYS A 162 1.07 -25.63 -5.45
N GLU A 163 2.39 -25.45 -5.49
CA GLU A 163 3.36 -26.46 -5.02
C GLU A 163 3.14 -26.86 -3.56
N ASN A 164 2.70 -25.91 -2.72
CA ASN A 164 2.53 -26.10 -1.27
C ASN A 164 1.07 -26.29 -0.84
N ASN A 165 0.12 -26.39 -1.79
CA ASN A 165 -1.32 -26.48 -1.51
C ASN A 165 -1.88 -25.32 -0.70
N TYR A 166 -1.40 -24.09 -0.92
CA TYR A 166 -1.96 -22.88 -0.32
C TYR A 166 -3.09 -22.33 -1.19
N GLN A 167 -4.06 -21.71 -0.54
CA GLN A 167 -5.10 -20.96 -1.24
C GLN A 167 -4.56 -19.60 -1.67
N VAL A 168 -4.99 -19.13 -2.84
CA VAL A 168 -4.71 -17.78 -3.32
C VAL A 168 -6.01 -17.00 -3.38
N ALA A 169 -6.01 -15.83 -2.79
CA ALA A 169 -7.07 -14.84 -2.89
C ALA A 169 -6.54 -13.60 -3.59
N LEU A 170 -7.30 -13.06 -4.53
CA LEU A 170 -6.92 -11.89 -5.32
C LEU A 170 -7.96 -10.79 -5.14
N SER A 171 -7.50 -9.61 -4.71
CA SER A 171 -8.27 -8.38 -4.86
C SER A 171 -8.05 -7.79 -6.25
N LEU A 172 -9.11 -7.46 -6.96
CA LEU A 172 -9.02 -6.76 -8.24
C LEU A 172 -8.75 -5.26 -8.09
N SER A 173 -8.71 -4.78 -6.84
CA SER A 173 -8.42 -3.40 -6.44
C SER A 173 -9.53 -2.42 -6.81
N ASP A 174 -9.37 -1.59 -7.83
CA ASP A 174 -10.38 -0.62 -8.25
C ASP A 174 -10.81 -0.79 -9.72
N PRO A 175 -11.90 -0.15 -10.18
CA PRO A 175 -12.37 -0.25 -11.56
C PRO A 175 -11.33 0.19 -12.60
N PHE A 176 -10.45 1.13 -12.26
CA PHE A 176 -9.41 1.60 -13.19
C PHE A 176 -8.31 0.54 -13.35
N CYS A 177 -7.93 -0.13 -12.25
CA CYS A 177 -7.00 -1.26 -12.27
C CYS A 177 -7.58 -2.40 -13.13
N VAL A 178 -8.84 -2.77 -12.92
CA VAL A 178 -9.53 -3.80 -13.71
C VAL A 178 -9.57 -3.41 -15.20
N THR A 179 -9.83 -2.17 -15.53
CA THR A 179 -9.90 -1.73 -16.92
C THR A 179 -8.53 -1.84 -17.61
N ARG A 180 -7.45 -1.49 -16.90
CA ARG A 180 -6.08 -1.55 -17.46
C ARG A 180 -5.57 -2.97 -17.63
N HIS A 181 -5.94 -3.88 -16.73
CA HIS A 181 -5.36 -5.23 -16.61
C HIS A 181 -6.38 -6.35 -16.81
N LYS A 182 -7.48 -6.06 -17.51
CA LYS A 182 -8.58 -7.01 -17.71
C LYS A 182 -8.14 -8.36 -18.27
N GLU A 183 -7.29 -8.35 -19.28
CA GLU A 183 -6.80 -9.58 -19.92
C GLU A 183 -5.91 -10.39 -18.97
N ASP A 184 -5.08 -9.72 -18.18
CA ASP A 184 -4.21 -10.37 -17.18
C ASP A 184 -5.04 -11.03 -16.07
N PHE A 185 -6.15 -10.43 -15.65
CA PHE A 185 -7.02 -10.97 -14.60
C PHE A 185 -7.90 -12.14 -15.05
N ILE A 186 -8.07 -12.34 -16.36
CA ILE A 186 -8.85 -13.44 -16.92
C ILE A 186 -7.98 -14.68 -17.13
N ASN A 187 -6.68 -14.50 -17.38
CA ASN A 187 -5.71 -15.57 -17.62
C ASN A 187 -5.15 -16.13 -16.31
#